data_5b5395974524b851b071dc70e1b8199b
#
_entry.id   5b5395974524b851b071dc70e1b8199b
#
_cell.length_a   1.000
_cell.length_b   1.000
_cell.length_c   1.000
_cell.angle_alpha   90.00
_cell.angle_beta   90.00
_cell.angle_gamma   90.00
#
_symmetry.space_group_name_H-M   'P 1'
#
loop_
_entity.id
_entity.type
_entity.pdbx_description
1 polymer ?
#
loop_
_entity_poly.entity_id
_entity_poly.type
_entity_poly.pdbx_seq_one_letter_code
_entity_poly.pdbx_strand_id
1 'polypeptide(L)'
;MRAFVVVGPGRAEVRDVAPPVPRIGEVVVDVERAGVCGTDAEFYSGHMAYLRSGDAAYPIRIGHEWCGVVSEVGADVDREWLGRRVTGDTMLGCGDCYRCLSGRQHLCADRFEIGIRGGWPGALAERLPVPVRALHPLPDSVDATLGALVEPGGNALRVVEAAGVTPTTRLLVLGPGTIGLLAAQIAAARGAEVHLLGRDEPSLAYARGLGFTHTWRRSNLPADLAFDAVVDATNAAELPGFAVGRVEPGGRVVYIGIAEEPSLVDSRELVLKDVTAVGVLSASGGLSGTIELYATGAVDPRPLVAATVGLSEAADVLAGRRLPEWGAAPKVHVDPRR
;
A
#
# COMPACT_ATOMS: atom_id res chain seq x y z
N MET A 1 3.17 -21.69 15.75
CA MET A 1 3.83 -20.50 15.19
C MET A 1 3.32 -19.25 15.87
N ARG A 2 4.18 -18.23 15.98
CA ARG A 2 3.75 -16.93 16.56
C ARG A 2 2.98 -16.10 15.52
N ALA A 3 1.94 -15.42 15.98
CA ALA A 3 1.17 -14.50 15.17
C ALA A 3 0.67 -13.31 16.02
N PHE A 4 0.65 -12.15 15.42
CA PHE A 4 0.04 -10.96 16.01
C PHE A 4 -1.47 -10.97 15.72
N VAL A 5 -2.29 -10.88 16.76
CA VAL A 5 -3.73 -10.99 16.67
C VAL A 5 -4.36 -9.77 17.34
N VAL A 6 -5.12 -9.01 16.59
CA VAL A 6 -5.98 -7.95 17.14
C VAL A 6 -7.25 -8.60 17.67
N VAL A 7 -7.49 -8.43 18.96
CA VAL A 7 -8.61 -9.07 19.67
C VAL A 7 -9.78 -8.13 19.95
N GLY A 8 -9.58 -6.85 19.68
CA GLY A 8 -10.56 -5.79 19.84
C GLY A 8 -9.89 -4.41 19.75
N PRO A 9 -10.65 -3.32 19.73
CA PRO A 9 -10.10 -1.97 19.62
C PRO A 9 -9.03 -1.68 20.70
N GLY A 10 -7.84 -1.25 20.24
CA GLY A 10 -6.69 -0.94 21.11
C GLY A 10 -6.08 -2.16 21.81
N ARG A 11 -6.46 -3.38 21.44
CA ARG A 11 -5.99 -4.61 22.09
C ARG A 11 -5.51 -5.63 21.08
N ALA A 12 -4.25 -6.00 21.21
CA ALA A 12 -3.62 -7.03 20.40
C ALA A 12 -2.67 -7.88 21.24
N GLU A 13 -2.41 -9.09 20.79
CA GLU A 13 -1.57 -10.06 21.47
C GLU A 13 -0.72 -10.82 20.45
N VAL A 14 0.51 -11.15 20.83
CA VAL A 14 1.29 -12.17 20.12
C VAL A 14 0.88 -13.52 20.72
N ARG A 15 0.37 -14.42 19.87
CA ARG A 15 -0.15 -15.74 20.27
C ARG A 15 0.58 -16.85 19.54
N ASP A 16 0.70 -17.96 20.22
CA ASP A 16 0.97 -19.24 19.57
C ASP A 16 -0.31 -19.77 18.93
N VAL A 17 -0.28 -19.92 17.61
CA VAL A 17 -1.38 -20.47 16.82
C VAL A 17 -0.92 -21.69 16.02
N ALA A 18 -1.86 -22.56 15.63
CA ALA A 18 -1.51 -23.67 14.73
C ALA A 18 -0.89 -23.14 13.44
N PRO A 19 0.24 -23.71 12.96
CA PRO A 19 0.79 -23.35 11.66
C PRO A 19 -0.23 -23.70 10.56
N PRO A 20 -0.29 -22.91 9.48
CA PRO A 20 -1.15 -23.22 8.35
C PRO A 20 -0.67 -24.49 7.65
N VAL A 21 -1.61 -25.26 7.14
CA VAL A 21 -1.36 -26.39 6.23
C VAL A 21 -1.88 -25.95 4.85
N PRO A 22 -1.07 -26.03 3.78
CA PRO A 22 -1.49 -25.56 2.46
C PRO A 22 -2.61 -26.46 1.93
N ARG A 23 -3.68 -25.85 1.43
CA ARG A 23 -4.77 -26.54 0.72
C ARG A 23 -4.37 -26.77 -0.74
N ILE A 24 -5.27 -27.42 -1.50
CA ILE A 24 -5.12 -27.57 -2.96
C ILE A 24 -4.96 -26.17 -3.59
N GLY A 25 -3.91 -25.98 -4.41
CA GLY A 25 -3.62 -24.71 -5.07
C GLY A 25 -3.05 -23.61 -4.16
N GLU A 26 -2.69 -23.94 -2.91
CA GLU A 26 -2.06 -23.00 -1.97
C GLU A 26 -0.60 -23.35 -1.70
N VAL A 27 0.13 -22.36 -1.20
CA VAL A 27 1.45 -22.52 -0.60
C VAL A 27 1.42 -21.99 0.83
N VAL A 28 2.42 -22.36 1.63
CA VAL A 28 2.76 -21.68 2.87
C VAL A 28 4.06 -20.91 2.65
N VAL A 29 4.04 -19.64 3.05
CA VAL A 29 5.19 -18.75 2.98
C VAL A 29 5.70 -18.50 4.39
N ASP A 30 7.00 -18.73 4.62
CA ASP A 30 7.71 -18.26 5.80
C ASP A 30 7.96 -16.76 5.62
N VAL A 31 7.28 -15.93 6.42
CA VAL A 31 7.31 -14.46 6.26
C VAL A 31 8.66 -13.91 6.73
N GLU A 32 9.35 -13.17 5.86
CA GLU A 32 10.60 -12.49 6.17
C GLU A 32 10.37 -11.05 6.61
N ARG A 33 9.39 -10.37 6.02
CA ARG A 33 9.02 -8.98 6.30
C ARG A 33 7.54 -8.77 6.07
N ALA A 34 6.92 -7.97 6.93
CA ALA A 34 5.60 -7.41 6.72
C ALA A 34 5.62 -5.90 6.98
N GLY A 35 5.06 -5.09 6.08
CA GLY A 35 4.87 -3.66 6.28
C GLY A 35 3.67 -3.37 7.16
N VAL A 36 3.74 -2.29 7.95
CA VAL A 36 2.59 -1.77 8.69
C VAL A 36 1.94 -0.65 7.89
N CYS A 37 0.66 -0.79 7.60
CA CYS A 37 -0.15 0.15 6.82
C CYS A 37 -1.14 0.92 7.71
N GLY A 38 -1.69 2.02 7.19
CA GLY A 38 -2.82 2.74 7.81
C GLY A 38 -4.03 1.85 8.06
N THR A 39 -4.35 0.95 7.13
CA THR A 39 -5.43 -0.05 7.27
C THR A 39 -5.23 -0.95 8.49
N ASP A 40 -3.99 -1.36 8.80
CA ASP A 40 -3.70 -2.15 10.01
C ASP A 40 -3.97 -1.32 11.28
N ALA A 41 -3.63 -0.02 11.26
CA ALA A 41 -3.93 0.89 12.37
C ALA A 41 -5.44 1.14 12.53
N GLU A 42 -6.21 1.18 11.44
CA GLU A 42 -7.67 1.26 11.48
C GLU A 42 -8.30 0.00 12.10
N PHE A 43 -7.78 -1.19 11.81
CA PHE A 43 -8.18 -2.42 12.51
C PHE A 43 -7.83 -2.37 13.99
N TYR A 44 -6.61 -1.92 14.32
CA TYR A 44 -6.20 -1.82 15.70
C TYR A 44 -7.03 -0.80 16.50
N SER A 45 -7.37 0.34 15.91
CA SER A 45 -8.20 1.37 16.55
C SER A 45 -9.71 1.04 16.57
N GLY A 46 -10.18 0.12 15.71
CA GLY A 46 -11.60 -0.20 15.57
C GLY A 46 -12.35 0.65 14.54
N HIS A 47 -11.67 1.51 13.79
CA HIS A 47 -12.30 2.41 12.81
C HIS A 47 -12.45 1.81 11.42
N MET A 48 -11.86 0.64 11.14
CA MET A 48 -11.96 -0.01 9.84
C MET A 48 -13.41 -0.25 9.41
N ALA A 49 -13.77 0.24 8.22
CA ALA A 49 -15.13 0.16 7.69
C ALA A 49 -15.67 -1.28 7.61
N TYR A 50 -14.81 -2.26 7.32
CA TYR A 50 -15.19 -3.68 7.24
C TYR A 50 -15.63 -4.29 8.57
N LEU A 51 -15.24 -3.71 9.70
CA LEU A 51 -15.78 -4.11 11.01
C LEU A 51 -17.25 -3.67 11.16
N ARG A 52 -17.62 -2.54 10.55
CA ARG A 52 -19.00 -2.03 10.58
C ARG A 52 -19.91 -2.75 9.58
N SER A 53 -19.37 -3.12 8.40
CA SER A 53 -20.13 -3.85 7.36
C SER A 53 -20.27 -5.34 7.64
N GLY A 54 -19.49 -5.90 8.59
CA GLY A 54 -19.45 -7.34 8.84
C GLY A 54 -18.55 -8.14 7.88
N ASP A 55 -17.80 -7.45 7.02
CA ASP A 55 -16.80 -8.10 6.13
C ASP A 55 -15.56 -8.56 6.89
N ALA A 56 -15.33 -8.04 8.09
CA ALA A 56 -14.28 -8.47 9.01
C ALA A 56 -14.79 -8.48 10.46
N ALA A 57 -14.16 -9.29 11.32
CA ALA A 57 -14.49 -9.38 12.75
C ALA A 57 -13.25 -9.72 13.58
N TYR A 58 -13.27 -9.32 14.86
CA TYR A 58 -12.27 -9.76 15.83
C TYR A 58 -12.56 -11.19 16.35
N PRO A 59 -11.56 -11.99 16.68
CA PRO A 59 -10.12 -11.68 16.54
C PRO A 59 -9.67 -11.79 15.08
N ILE A 60 -8.75 -10.92 14.66
CA ILE A 60 -8.21 -10.88 13.29
C ILE A 60 -6.67 -10.87 13.29
N ARG A 61 -6.07 -11.61 12.36
CA ARG A 61 -4.65 -11.51 12.02
C ARG A 61 -4.51 -10.53 10.85
N ILE A 62 -3.87 -9.41 11.10
CA ILE A 62 -3.66 -8.31 10.13
C ILE A 62 -2.30 -8.43 9.42
N GLY A 63 -2.02 -7.49 8.51
CA GLY A 63 -0.79 -7.40 7.71
C GLY A 63 -1.01 -7.92 6.30
N HIS A 64 -0.82 -7.05 5.31
CA HIS A 64 -1.10 -7.33 3.91
C HIS A 64 0.03 -6.91 2.97
N GLU A 65 1.02 -6.18 3.46
CA GLU A 65 2.25 -5.82 2.77
C GLU A 65 3.34 -6.80 3.19
N TRP A 66 3.71 -7.79 2.38
CA TRP A 66 4.58 -8.86 2.86
C TRP A 66 5.55 -9.39 1.81
N CYS A 67 6.60 -10.02 2.29
CA CYS A 67 7.57 -10.79 1.53
C CYS A 67 8.02 -12.00 2.37
N GLY A 68 8.29 -13.10 1.71
CA GLY A 68 8.80 -14.30 2.36
C GLY A 68 9.24 -15.39 1.40
N VAL A 69 9.55 -16.56 1.92
CA VAL A 69 10.03 -17.71 1.16
C VAL A 69 8.98 -18.83 1.24
N VAL A 70 8.66 -19.42 0.10
CA VAL A 70 7.74 -20.57 0.05
C VAL A 70 8.39 -21.76 0.76
N SER A 71 7.77 -22.21 1.85
CA SER A 71 8.26 -23.32 2.68
C SER A 71 7.50 -24.62 2.47
N GLU A 72 6.23 -24.55 2.08
CA GLU A 72 5.39 -25.73 1.82
C GLU A 72 4.49 -25.46 0.60
N VAL A 73 4.17 -26.52 -0.15
CA VAL A 73 3.23 -26.48 -1.30
C VAL A 73 2.11 -27.47 -1.08
N GLY A 74 0.88 -27.09 -1.41
CA GLY A 74 -0.28 -27.95 -1.40
C GLY A 74 -0.36 -28.86 -2.63
N ALA A 75 -1.40 -29.70 -2.65
CA ALA A 75 -1.66 -30.52 -3.83
C ALA A 75 -1.93 -29.62 -5.05
N ASP A 76 -1.56 -30.10 -6.24
CA ASP A 76 -1.68 -29.41 -7.54
C ASP A 76 -0.85 -28.12 -7.68
N VAL A 77 0.10 -27.87 -6.78
CA VAL A 77 1.08 -26.78 -6.88
C VAL A 77 2.44 -27.36 -7.27
N ASP A 78 3.08 -26.75 -8.27
CA ASP A 78 4.41 -27.13 -8.70
C ASP A 78 5.43 -26.96 -7.56
N ARG A 79 6.23 -28.02 -7.32
CA ARG A 79 7.28 -28.01 -6.29
C ARG A 79 8.42 -27.03 -6.58
N GLU A 80 8.52 -26.52 -7.81
CA GLU A 80 9.49 -25.49 -8.15
C GLU A 80 9.29 -24.16 -7.38
N TRP A 81 8.12 -23.97 -6.76
CA TRP A 81 7.87 -22.84 -5.86
C TRP A 81 8.64 -22.94 -4.54
N LEU A 82 9.00 -24.15 -4.09
CA LEU A 82 9.73 -24.33 -2.83
C LEU A 82 11.06 -23.57 -2.85
N GLY A 83 11.31 -22.79 -1.81
CA GLY A 83 12.53 -21.99 -1.64
C GLY A 83 12.54 -20.68 -2.44
N ARG A 84 11.54 -20.41 -3.29
CA ARG A 84 11.44 -19.12 -3.98
C ARG A 84 11.03 -18.02 -3.01
N ARG A 85 11.72 -16.87 -3.09
CA ARG A 85 11.24 -15.64 -2.45
C ARG A 85 10.10 -15.05 -3.25
N VAL A 86 9.04 -14.68 -2.55
CA VAL A 86 7.79 -14.20 -3.15
C VAL A 86 7.19 -13.04 -2.37
N THR A 87 6.38 -12.26 -3.04
CA THR A 87 5.30 -11.42 -2.48
C THR A 87 3.98 -11.86 -3.12
N GLY A 88 2.89 -11.18 -2.85
CA GLY A 88 1.62 -11.56 -3.47
C GLY A 88 0.55 -10.49 -3.42
N ASP A 89 -0.47 -10.71 -4.26
CA ASP A 89 -1.65 -9.86 -4.28
C ASP A 89 -2.46 -10.03 -2.99
N THR A 90 -2.80 -8.92 -2.37
CA THR A 90 -3.70 -8.89 -1.22
C THR A 90 -5.11 -9.33 -1.58
N MET A 91 -5.54 -9.06 -2.83
CA MET A 91 -6.89 -9.30 -3.32
C MET A 91 -7.04 -10.71 -3.90
N LEU A 92 -7.64 -11.60 -3.14
CA LEU A 92 -7.85 -13.00 -3.49
C LEU A 92 -9.25 -13.18 -4.10
N GLY A 93 -9.39 -12.89 -5.40
CA GLY A 93 -10.65 -13.13 -6.12
C GLY A 93 -10.99 -14.61 -6.25
N CYS A 94 -12.23 -14.95 -6.64
CA CYS A 94 -12.71 -16.33 -6.80
C CYS A 94 -11.94 -17.12 -7.89
N GLY A 95 -11.39 -16.43 -8.89
CA GLY A 95 -10.60 -17.02 -9.98
C GLY A 95 -11.39 -17.31 -11.25
N ASP A 96 -12.71 -17.40 -11.20
CA ASP A 96 -13.59 -17.86 -12.30
C ASP A 96 -14.59 -16.84 -12.81
N CYS A 97 -14.89 -15.76 -12.06
CA CYS A 97 -15.79 -14.72 -12.53
C CYS A 97 -15.14 -13.82 -13.61
N TYR A 98 -15.97 -13.14 -14.39
CA TYR A 98 -15.51 -12.21 -15.44
C TYR A 98 -14.43 -11.22 -14.95
N ARG A 99 -14.58 -10.68 -13.74
CA ARG A 99 -13.60 -9.74 -13.18
C ARG A 99 -12.25 -10.41 -12.93
N CYS A 100 -12.24 -11.61 -12.37
CA CYS A 100 -11.02 -12.37 -12.14
C CYS A 100 -10.34 -12.75 -13.45
N LEU A 101 -11.10 -13.29 -14.41
CA LEU A 101 -10.59 -13.72 -15.72
C LEU A 101 -10.07 -12.54 -16.57
N SER A 102 -10.54 -11.31 -16.30
CA SER A 102 -10.04 -10.09 -16.96
C SER A 102 -8.92 -9.37 -16.18
N GLY A 103 -8.27 -10.02 -15.19
CA GLY A 103 -7.19 -9.43 -14.38
C GLY A 103 -7.65 -8.34 -13.40
N ARG A 104 -8.96 -8.30 -13.09
CA ARG A 104 -9.54 -7.34 -12.15
C ARG A 104 -10.08 -8.04 -10.89
N GLN A 105 -9.33 -8.98 -10.35
CA GLN A 105 -9.66 -9.77 -9.16
C GLN A 105 -9.97 -8.91 -7.93
N HIS A 106 -9.35 -7.74 -7.81
CA HIS A 106 -9.64 -6.75 -6.77
C HIS A 106 -11.08 -6.21 -6.79
N LEU A 107 -11.80 -6.39 -7.89
CA LEU A 107 -13.22 -6.02 -8.03
C LEU A 107 -14.16 -7.23 -7.94
N CYS A 108 -13.64 -8.42 -7.63
CA CYS A 108 -14.48 -9.61 -7.43
C CYS A 108 -15.41 -9.42 -6.23
N ALA A 109 -16.69 -9.78 -6.39
CA ALA A 109 -17.66 -9.68 -5.30
C ALA A 109 -17.33 -10.65 -4.15
N ASP A 110 -16.83 -11.85 -4.50
CA ASP A 110 -16.53 -12.95 -3.58
C ASP A 110 -15.03 -12.98 -3.21
N ARG A 111 -14.35 -11.84 -3.24
CA ARG A 111 -12.94 -11.78 -2.88
C ARG A 111 -12.72 -11.87 -1.39
N PHE A 112 -11.64 -12.53 -1.01
CA PHE A 112 -10.99 -12.34 0.28
C PHE A 112 -9.88 -11.28 0.15
N GLU A 113 -9.46 -10.71 1.27
CA GLU A 113 -8.30 -9.82 1.31
C GLU A 113 -7.38 -10.27 2.44
N ILE A 114 -6.12 -10.56 2.13
CA ILE A 114 -5.13 -11.04 3.11
C ILE A 114 -5.03 -10.05 4.28
N GLY A 115 -5.31 -10.52 5.49
CA GLY A 115 -5.24 -9.71 6.70
C GLY A 115 -6.29 -8.61 6.84
N ILE A 116 -7.31 -8.58 5.95
CA ILE A 116 -8.27 -7.48 5.87
C ILE A 116 -9.72 -8.00 5.83
N ARG A 117 -10.07 -8.86 4.87
CA ARG A 117 -11.46 -9.20 4.58
C ARG A 117 -11.71 -10.70 4.48
N GLY A 118 -12.91 -11.12 4.94
CA GLY A 118 -13.38 -12.50 4.79
C GLY A 118 -12.67 -13.52 5.70
N GLY A 119 -11.90 -13.03 6.69
CA GLY A 119 -11.19 -13.90 7.63
C GLY A 119 -9.91 -14.54 7.09
N TRP A 120 -9.41 -14.13 5.92
CA TRP A 120 -8.11 -14.62 5.46
C TRP A 120 -6.99 -14.08 6.37
N PRO A 121 -6.09 -14.95 6.88
CA PRO A 121 -5.07 -14.53 7.83
C PRO A 121 -4.04 -13.58 7.20
N GLY A 122 -3.59 -12.60 7.97
CA GLY A 122 -2.56 -11.65 7.56
C GLY A 122 -1.14 -12.10 7.90
N ALA A 123 -0.19 -11.33 7.39
CA ALA A 123 1.24 -11.59 7.40
C ALA A 123 2.00 -11.07 8.64
N LEU A 124 1.32 -10.44 9.62
CA LEU A 124 1.95 -10.21 10.92
C LEU A 124 2.01 -11.52 11.70
N ALA A 125 2.67 -12.52 11.12
CA ALA A 125 2.84 -13.89 11.62
C ALA A 125 4.07 -14.53 10.98
N GLU A 126 4.60 -15.59 11.60
CA GLU A 126 5.76 -16.32 11.06
C GLU A 126 5.45 -17.02 9.73
N ARG A 127 4.19 -17.41 9.49
CA ARG A 127 3.76 -18.13 8.29
C ARG A 127 2.41 -17.65 7.77
N LEU A 128 2.29 -17.63 6.44
CA LEU A 128 1.11 -17.16 5.72
C LEU A 128 0.68 -18.18 4.65
N PRO A 129 -0.57 -18.67 4.64
CA PRO A 129 -1.11 -19.46 3.54
C PRO A 129 -1.53 -18.51 2.40
N VAL A 130 -1.13 -18.81 1.16
CA VAL A 130 -1.43 -17.97 -0.01
C VAL A 130 -1.79 -18.85 -1.21
N PRO A 131 -2.86 -18.55 -1.96
CA PRO A 131 -3.12 -19.21 -3.23
C PRO A 131 -2.00 -18.93 -4.23
N VAL A 132 -1.51 -19.98 -4.92
CA VAL A 132 -0.39 -19.84 -5.86
C VAL A 132 -0.65 -18.81 -6.96
N ARG A 133 -1.92 -18.63 -7.37
CA ARG A 133 -2.31 -17.63 -8.37
C ARG A 133 -2.11 -16.16 -7.93
N ALA A 134 -1.95 -15.92 -6.65
CA ALA A 134 -1.71 -14.59 -6.10
C ALA A 134 -0.22 -14.28 -5.90
N LEU A 135 0.66 -15.26 -6.12
CA LEU A 135 2.09 -15.11 -5.90
C LEU A 135 2.78 -14.36 -7.05
N HIS A 136 3.74 -13.55 -6.67
CA HIS A 136 4.70 -12.90 -7.57
C HIS A 136 6.11 -13.28 -7.11
N PRO A 137 6.89 -14.02 -7.94
CA PRO A 137 8.27 -14.36 -7.62
C PRO A 137 9.13 -13.10 -7.63
N LEU A 138 10.06 -13.02 -6.69
CA LEU A 138 11.00 -11.91 -6.57
C LEU A 138 12.37 -12.34 -7.08
N PRO A 139 13.02 -11.54 -7.94
CA PRO A 139 14.41 -11.78 -8.33
C PRO A 139 15.36 -11.52 -7.16
N ASP A 140 16.58 -12.07 -7.22
CA ASP A 140 17.58 -11.97 -6.14
C ASP A 140 17.97 -10.53 -5.78
N SER A 141 17.83 -9.59 -6.73
CA SER A 141 18.07 -8.16 -6.49
C SER A 141 17.02 -7.49 -5.59
N VAL A 142 15.86 -8.15 -5.40
CA VAL A 142 14.78 -7.66 -4.52
C VAL A 142 14.87 -8.39 -3.19
N ASP A 143 15.49 -7.73 -2.21
CA ASP A 143 15.58 -8.23 -0.84
C ASP A 143 14.25 -8.21 -0.10
N ALA A 144 14.21 -8.70 1.15
CA ALA A 144 12.97 -8.76 1.93
C ALA A 144 12.39 -7.36 2.22
N THR A 145 13.21 -6.33 2.33
CA THR A 145 12.76 -4.95 2.53
C THR A 145 12.04 -4.42 1.30
N LEU A 146 12.64 -4.58 0.13
CA LEU A 146 12.02 -4.23 -1.14
C LEU A 146 10.75 -5.07 -1.40
N GLY A 147 10.81 -6.38 -1.11
CA GLY A 147 9.70 -7.29 -1.31
C GLY A 147 8.44 -6.91 -0.53
N ALA A 148 8.59 -6.46 0.72
CA ALA A 148 7.47 -5.98 1.53
C ALA A 148 6.96 -4.59 1.09
N LEU A 149 7.74 -3.83 0.30
CA LEU A 149 7.33 -2.56 -0.30
C LEU A 149 6.67 -2.73 -1.68
N VAL A 150 6.59 -3.95 -2.22
CA VAL A 150 5.97 -4.20 -3.53
C VAL A 150 4.47 -3.92 -3.50
N GLU A 151 3.77 -4.30 -2.42
CA GLU A 151 2.33 -4.03 -2.31
C GLU A 151 2.04 -2.52 -2.30
N PRO A 152 2.59 -1.69 -1.39
CA PRO A 152 2.35 -0.24 -1.46
C PRO A 152 2.92 0.39 -2.74
N GLY A 153 4.00 -0.15 -3.30
CA GLY A 153 4.55 0.27 -4.60
C GLY A 153 3.59 -0.01 -5.75
N GLY A 154 2.90 -1.15 -5.75
CA GLY A 154 1.88 -1.49 -6.75
C GLY A 154 0.70 -0.52 -6.73
N ASN A 155 0.26 -0.10 -5.54
CA ASN A 155 -0.72 0.97 -5.38
C ASN A 155 -0.21 2.28 -6.01
N ALA A 156 1.02 2.67 -5.69
CA ALA A 156 1.64 3.89 -6.20
C ALA A 156 1.85 3.86 -7.72
N LEU A 157 2.29 2.73 -8.28
CA LEU A 157 2.44 2.57 -9.73
C LEU A 157 1.12 2.76 -10.46
N ARG A 158 0.05 2.10 -9.99
CA ARG A 158 -1.30 2.26 -10.56
C ARG A 158 -1.81 3.70 -10.50
N VAL A 159 -1.51 4.41 -9.43
CA VAL A 159 -1.84 5.83 -9.29
C VAL A 159 -1.12 6.68 -10.33
N VAL A 160 0.18 6.46 -10.53
CA VAL A 160 1.00 7.16 -11.53
C VAL A 160 0.52 6.86 -12.96
N GLU A 161 0.11 5.61 -13.23
CA GLU A 161 -0.48 5.21 -14.51
C GLU A 161 -1.85 5.86 -14.74
N ALA A 162 -2.73 5.87 -13.74
CA ALA A 162 -4.03 6.52 -13.80
C ALA A 162 -3.91 8.05 -13.98
N ALA A 163 -2.86 8.65 -13.41
CA ALA A 163 -2.53 10.07 -13.59
C ALA A 163 -2.00 10.39 -15.01
N GLY A 164 -1.66 9.37 -15.81
CA GLY A 164 -1.15 9.56 -17.17
C GLY A 164 0.23 10.24 -17.20
N VAL A 165 1.08 9.95 -16.21
CA VAL A 165 2.38 10.62 -16.05
C VAL A 165 3.34 10.33 -17.20
N THR A 166 3.86 11.40 -17.81
CA THR A 166 4.87 11.43 -18.88
C THR A 166 6.05 12.33 -18.46
N PRO A 167 7.16 12.36 -19.20
CA PRO A 167 8.28 13.25 -18.90
C PRO A 167 7.95 14.75 -18.90
N THR A 168 6.83 15.15 -19.49
CA THR A 168 6.39 16.56 -19.52
C THR A 168 5.33 16.89 -18.47
N THR A 169 4.92 15.90 -17.68
CA THR A 169 3.85 16.08 -16.67
C THR A 169 4.36 16.85 -15.47
N ARG A 170 3.66 17.90 -15.08
CA ARG A 170 3.76 18.52 -13.76
C ARG A 170 2.74 17.85 -12.84
N LEU A 171 3.25 17.07 -11.89
CA LEU A 171 2.44 16.28 -10.96
C LEU A 171 2.43 16.90 -9.56
N LEU A 172 1.26 17.09 -8.98
CA LEU A 172 1.11 17.38 -7.56
C LEU A 172 0.69 16.11 -6.81
N VAL A 173 1.46 15.73 -5.79
CA VAL A 173 1.10 14.65 -4.87
C VAL A 173 0.73 15.24 -3.51
N LEU A 174 -0.49 15.01 -3.07
CA LEU A 174 -1.00 15.39 -1.76
C LEU A 174 -0.71 14.26 -0.76
N GLY A 175 0.04 14.58 0.29
CA GLY A 175 0.41 13.65 1.36
C GLY A 175 1.75 12.93 1.12
N PRO A 176 2.86 13.39 1.73
CA PRO A 176 4.17 12.74 1.67
C PRO A 176 4.26 11.55 2.66
N GLY A 177 3.24 10.68 2.66
CA GLY A 177 3.24 9.38 3.31
C GLY A 177 3.84 8.29 2.42
N THR A 178 3.72 7.02 2.82
CA THR A 178 4.30 5.90 2.05
C THR A 178 3.84 5.88 0.60
N ILE A 179 2.53 5.91 0.35
CA ILE A 179 1.97 5.86 -1.02
C ILE A 179 2.35 7.11 -1.81
N GLY A 180 2.24 8.30 -1.20
CA GLY A 180 2.57 9.54 -1.89
C GLY A 180 4.05 9.65 -2.27
N LEU A 181 4.96 9.24 -1.38
CA LEU A 181 6.40 9.25 -1.68
C LEU A 181 6.78 8.18 -2.71
N LEU A 182 6.15 7.00 -2.68
CA LEU A 182 6.32 5.98 -3.72
C LEU A 182 5.83 6.48 -5.08
N ALA A 183 4.64 7.10 -5.13
CA ALA A 183 4.11 7.70 -6.35
C ALA A 183 5.05 8.81 -6.88
N ALA A 184 5.57 9.65 -5.98
CA ALA A 184 6.54 10.69 -6.32
C ALA A 184 7.84 10.12 -6.90
N GLN A 185 8.41 9.05 -6.30
CA GLN A 185 9.60 8.38 -6.80
C GLN A 185 9.36 7.76 -8.17
N ILE A 186 8.23 7.06 -8.37
CA ILE A 186 7.88 6.43 -9.65
C ILE A 186 7.66 7.51 -10.73
N ALA A 187 6.96 8.60 -10.41
CA ALA A 187 6.75 9.70 -11.34
C ALA A 187 8.06 10.39 -11.72
N ALA A 188 8.95 10.64 -10.77
CA ALA A 188 10.28 11.21 -11.00
C ALA A 188 11.15 10.29 -11.88
N ALA A 189 11.09 8.96 -11.66
CA ALA A 189 11.76 7.97 -12.52
C ALA A 189 11.22 7.97 -13.96
N ARG A 190 9.97 8.42 -14.19
CA ARG A 190 9.40 8.67 -15.52
C ARG A 190 9.74 10.04 -16.10
N GLY A 191 10.50 10.87 -15.39
CA GLY A 191 10.93 12.20 -15.82
C GLY A 191 9.96 13.33 -15.53
N ALA A 192 8.90 13.12 -14.76
CA ALA A 192 7.92 14.15 -14.41
C ALA A 192 8.48 15.21 -13.44
N GLU A 193 7.97 16.44 -13.54
CA GLU A 193 8.17 17.48 -12.53
C GLU A 193 7.24 17.20 -11.34
N VAL A 194 7.82 16.76 -10.21
CA VAL A 194 7.05 16.32 -9.04
C VAL A 194 7.00 17.40 -7.97
N HIS A 195 5.80 17.76 -7.56
CA HIS A 195 5.50 18.63 -6.42
C HIS A 195 4.85 17.82 -5.31
N LEU A 196 5.27 18.03 -4.07
CA LEU A 196 4.71 17.38 -2.88
C LEU A 196 4.05 18.40 -1.97
N LEU A 197 2.82 18.13 -1.57
CA LEU A 197 2.12 18.94 -0.57
C LEU A 197 1.98 18.14 0.72
N GLY A 198 2.50 18.68 1.81
CA GLY A 198 2.44 18.09 3.15
C GLY A 198 1.87 19.04 4.20
N ARG A 199 1.43 18.45 5.32
CA ARG A 199 0.86 19.19 6.44
C ARG A 199 1.93 19.80 7.35
N ASP A 200 3.01 19.09 7.58
CA ASP A 200 4.03 19.43 8.57
C ASP A 200 5.43 19.50 7.95
N GLU A 201 6.29 20.27 8.62
CA GLU A 201 7.67 20.47 8.17
C GLU A 201 8.54 19.22 8.25
N PRO A 202 8.46 18.36 9.28
CA PRO A 202 9.26 17.15 9.33
C PRO A 202 9.08 16.24 8.10
N SER A 203 7.85 16.01 7.65
CA SER A 203 7.56 15.18 6.48
C SER A 203 8.04 15.83 5.17
N LEU A 204 7.94 17.16 5.04
CA LEU A 204 8.45 17.89 3.88
C LEU A 204 9.99 17.95 3.87
N ALA A 205 10.62 18.14 5.01
CA ALA A 205 12.09 18.08 5.13
C ALA A 205 12.61 16.70 4.77
N TYR A 206 11.89 15.64 5.18
CA TYR A 206 12.22 14.27 4.79
C TYR A 206 12.12 14.07 3.27
N ALA A 207 11.05 14.56 2.65
CA ALA A 207 10.88 14.51 1.19
C ALA A 207 12.02 15.26 0.45
N ARG A 208 12.45 16.42 0.97
CA ARG A 208 13.63 17.14 0.45
C ARG A 208 14.91 16.33 0.58
N GLY A 209 15.08 15.61 1.69
CA GLY A 209 16.19 14.67 1.90
C GLY A 209 16.21 13.51 0.88
N LEU A 210 15.07 13.15 0.31
CA LEU A 210 14.95 12.19 -0.79
C LEU A 210 15.18 12.81 -2.19
N GLY A 211 15.48 14.13 -2.26
CA GLY A 211 15.77 14.83 -3.52
C GLY A 211 14.61 15.62 -4.12
N PHE A 212 13.43 15.65 -3.50
CA PHE A 212 12.29 16.42 -3.99
C PHE A 212 12.45 17.91 -3.64
N THR A 213 12.64 18.76 -4.62
CA THR A 213 12.87 20.20 -4.43
C THR A 213 11.57 21.00 -4.29
N HIS A 214 10.49 20.58 -4.94
CA HIS A 214 9.20 21.26 -4.93
C HIS A 214 8.32 20.71 -3.81
N THR A 215 8.48 21.24 -2.60
CA THR A 215 7.72 20.82 -1.42
C THR A 215 6.97 22.00 -0.82
N TRP A 216 5.68 21.79 -0.53
CA TRP A 216 4.75 22.85 -0.20
C TRP A 216 3.91 22.50 1.02
N ARG A 217 3.59 23.50 1.83
CA ARG A 217 2.40 23.51 2.66
C ARG A 217 1.26 24.16 1.89
N ARG A 218 0.02 23.88 2.26
CA ARG A 218 -1.14 24.50 1.61
C ARG A 218 -1.08 26.04 1.64
N SER A 219 -0.49 26.62 2.70
CA SER A 219 -0.38 28.06 2.89
C SER A 219 0.63 28.76 1.98
N ASN A 220 1.62 28.03 1.43
CA ASN A 220 2.68 28.59 0.61
C ASN A 220 2.75 28.01 -0.81
N LEU A 221 1.82 27.12 -1.20
CA LEU A 221 1.67 26.67 -2.58
C LEU A 221 1.21 27.86 -3.44
N PRO A 222 1.97 28.31 -4.47
CA PRO A 222 1.58 29.45 -5.29
C PRO A 222 0.17 29.29 -5.89
N ALA A 223 -0.61 30.39 -5.85
CA ALA A 223 -2.00 30.34 -6.29
C ALA A 223 -2.16 30.10 -7.79
N ASP A 224 -1.21 30.60 -8.57
CA ASP A 224 -1.13 30.51 -10.03
C ASP A 224 -0.46 29.23 -10.54
N LEU A 225 0.09 28.41 -9.64
CA LEU A 225 0.70 27.12 -10.00
C LEU A 225 -0.38 26.07 -10.15
N ALA A 226 -0.60 25.58 -11.35
CA ALA A 226 -1.51 24.50 -11.66
C ALA A 226 -0.77 23.27 -12.21
N PHE A 227 -1.45 22.12 -12.28
CA PHE A 227 -0.83 20.81 -12.49
C PHE A 227 -1.57 20.01 -13.56
N ASP A 228 -0.84 19.29 -14.41
CA ASP A 228 -1.42 18.39 -15.41
C ASP A 228 -2.14 17.21 -14.71
N ALA A 229 -1.60 16.79 -13.55
CA ALA A 229 -2.23 15.76 -12.74
C ALA A 229 -2.06 16.05 -11.23
N VAL A 230 -3.06 15.64 -10.45
CA VAL A 230 -3.02 15.70 -8.98
C VAL A 230 -3.37 14.32 -8.42
N VAL A 231 -2.53 13.84 -7.53
CA VAL A 231 -2.75 12.58 -6.78
C VAL A 231 -3.07 12.92 -5.34
N ASP A 232 -4.23 12.46 -4.85
CA ASP A 232 -4.57 12.53 -3.43
C ASP A 232 -4.30 11.19 -2.75
N ALA A 233 -3.21 11.14 -2.00
CA ALA A 233 -2.78 10.00 -1.18
C ALA A 233 -2.96 10.29 0.33
N THR A 234 -3.98 11.09 0.67
CA THR A 234 -4.28 11.48 2.05
C THR A 234 -5.61 10.89 2.53
N ASN A 235 -5.86 10.99 3.83
CA ASN A 235 -7.15 10.69 4.44
C ASN A 235 -7.91 11.97 4.88
N ALA A 236 -7.56 13.13 4.32
CA ALA A 236 -8.15 14.41 4.69
C ALA A 236 -9.35 14.74 3.81
N ALA A 237 -10.53 14.86 4.39
CA ALA A 237 -11.80 15.02 3.66
C ALA A 237 -11.87 16.32 2.82
N GLU A 238 -11.07 17.33 3.14
CA GLU A 238 -11.03 18.60 2.41
C GLU A 238 -10.09 18.60 1.19
N LEU A 239 -9.22 17.59 1.04
CA LEU A 239 -8.24 17.58 -0.06
C LEU A 239 -8.77 17.07 -1.40
N PRO A 240 -9.77 16.20 -1.51
CA PRO A 240 -10.35 15.84 -2.80
C PRO A 240 -10.89 17.03 -3.59
N GLY A 241 -11.62 17.94 -2.95
CA GLY A 241 -12.08 19.18 -3.59
C GLY A 241 -10.93 20.13 -3.93
N PHE A 242 -9.94 20.23 -3.06
CA PHE A 242 -8.73 21.02 -3.33
C PHE A 242 -7.99 20.49 -4.56
N ALA A 243 -7.87 19.17 -4.73
CA ALA A 243 -7.20 18.55 -5.89
C ALA A 243 -7.84 19.00 -7.22
N VAL A 244 -9.18 19.01 -7.30
CA VAL A 244 -9.92 19.47 -8.48
C VAL A 244 -9.66 20.96 -8.76
N GLY A 245 -9.56 21.79 -7.72
CA GLY A 245 -9.25 23.20 -7.86
C GLY A 245 -7.83 23.48 -8.41
N ARG A 246 -6.88 22.53 -8.23
CA ARG A 246 -5.46 22.70 -8.60
C ARG A 246 -5.06 22.05 -9.92
N VAL A 247 -5.92 21.23 -10.49
CA VAL A 247 -5.65 20.59 -11.79
C VAL A 247 -5.97 21.55 -12.95
N GLU A 248 -5.14 21.50 -13.99
CA GLU A 248 -5.35 22.23 -15.26
C GLU A 248 -6.59 21.69 -16.01
N PRO A 249 -7.21 22.50 -16.87
CA PRO A 249 -8.22 22.01 -17.81
C PRO A 249 -7.69 20.85 -18.66
N GLY A 250 -8.51 19.79 -18.80
CA GLY A 250 -8.14 18.54 -19.47
C GLY A 250 -7.26 17.62 -18.64
N GLY A 251 -6.87 18.01 -17.42
CA GLY A 251 -5.97 17.24 -16.56
C GLY A 251 -6.66 16.10 -15.79
N ARG A 252 -5.90 15.46 -14.90
CA ARG A 252 -6.33 14.25 -14.16
C ARG A 252 -6.24 14.44 -12.66
N VAL A 253 -7.26 13.95 -11.94
CA VAL A 253 -7.21 13.81 -10.48
C VAL A 253 -7.36 12.34 -10.13
N VAL A 254 -6.42 11.81 -9.34
CA VAL A 254 -6.42 10.41 -8.90
C VAL A 254 -6.54 10.35 -7.38
N TYR A 255 -7.56 9.64 -6.91
CA TYR A 255 -7.83 9.43 -5.50
C TYR A 255 -7.42 8.01 -5.10
N ILE A 256 -6.59 7.88 -4.10
CA ILE A 256 -6.23 6.61 -3.48
C ILE A 256 -6.37 6.66 -1.96
N GLY A 257 -6.24 7.83 -1.35
CA GLY A 257 -6.52 8.02 0.06
C GLY A 257 -8.02 7.87 0.35
N ILE A 258 -8.33 7.34 1.52
CA ILE A 258 -9.71 7.16 2.00
C ILE A 258 -9.86 7.98 3.26
N ALA A 259 -10.75 8.99 3.23
CA ALA A 259 -11.12 9.77 4.39
C ALA A 259 -12.17 9.02 5.22
N GLU A 260 -12.20 9.30 6.53
CA GLU A 260 -13.21 8.73 7.43
C GLU A 260 -14.62 9.27 7.11
N GLU A 261 -14.69 10.54 6.68
CA GLU A 261 -15.92 11.23 6.33
C GLU A 261 -16.01 11.49 4.82
N PRO A 262 -17.22 11.59 4.26
CA PRO A 262 -17.41 11.93 2.84
C PRO A 262 -16.79 13.29 2.50
N SER A 263 -16.13 13.37 1.35
CA SER A 263 -15.51 14.59 0.84
C SER A 263 -16.45 15.38 -0.06
N LEU A 264 -16.42 16.71 0.08
CA LEU A 264 -17.15 17.60 -0.84
C LEU A 264 -16.30 17.89 -2.07
N VAL A 265 -16.82 17.56 -3.25
CA VAL A 265 -16.21 17.88 -4.55
C VAL A 265 -17.23 18.65 -5.40
N ASP A 266 -16.85 19.82 -5.92
CA ASP A 266 -17.70 20.57 -6.84
C ASP A 266 -17.64 19.96 -8.25
N SER A 267 -18.69 19.22 -8.60
CA SER A 267 -18.78 18.55 -9.91
C SER A 267 -18.84 19.53 -11.10
N ARG A 268 -19.22 20.79 -10.87
CA ARG A 268 -19.24 21.82 -11.93
C ARG A 268 -17.80 22.13 -12.39
N GLU A 269 -16.83 22.15 -11.47
CA GLU A 269 -15.42 22.34 -11.83
C GLU A 269 -14.88 21.17 -12.67
N LEU A 270 -15.30 19.93 -12.37
CA LEU A 270 -14.94 18.77 -13.20
C LEU A 270 -15.41 18.94 -14.64
N VAL A 271 -16.68 19.37 -14.81
CA VAL A 271 -17.27 19.58 -16.15
C VAL A 271 -16.64 20.76 -16.87
N LEU A 272 -16.50 21.91 -16.19
CA LEU A 272 -16.00 23.15 -16.82
C LEU A 272 -14.52 23.08 -17.20
N LYS A 273 -13.75 22.24 -16.52
CA LYS A 273 -12.34 21.99 -16.82
C LYS A 273 -12.08 20.71 -17.64
N ASP A 274 -13.13 19.94 -17.99
CA ASP A 274 -12.99 18.63 -18.67
C ASP A 274 -12.04 17.68 -17.93
N VAL A 275 -12.15 17.59 -16.59
CA VAL A 275 -11.24 16.82 -15.73
C VAL A 275 -11.61 15.34 -15.69
N THR A 276 -10.62 14.47 -15.87
CA THR A 276 -10.77 13.04 -15.58
C THR A 276 -10.49 12.77 -14.10
N ALA A 277 -11.50 12.37 -13.33
CA ALA A 277 -11.35 11.96 -11.93
C ALA A 277 -11.40 10.43 -11.81
N VAL A 278 -10.40 9.82 -11.15
CA VAL A 278 -10.23 8.37 -11.06
C VAL A 278 -9.98 7.93 -9.62
N GLY A 279 -10.71 6.91 -9.15
CA GLY A 279 -10.40 6.20 -7.91
C GLY A 279 -9.54 4.96 -8.19
N VAL A 280 -8.52 4.74 -7.39
CA VAL A 280 -7.65 3.56 -7.46
C VAL A 280 -7.80 2.72 -6.20
N LEU A 281 -8.18 1.45 -6.37
CA LEU A 281 -8.31 0.46 -5.31
C LEU A 281 -7.27 -0.64 -5.51
N SER A 282 -6.44 -0.91 -4.51
CA SER A 282 -5.46 -1.99 -4.40
C SER A 282 -4.26 -1.95 -5.36
N ALA A 283 -3.27 -2.76 -5.03
CA ALA A 283 -2.03 -2.95 -5.80
C ALA A 283 -2.19 -3.89 -6.99
N SER A 284 -3.29 -4.64 -7.08
CA SER A 284 -3.51 -5.63 -8.16
C SER A 284 -3.30 -5.00 -9.54
N GLY A 285 -2.52 -5.63 -10.38
CA GLY A 285 -2.12 -5.09 -11.69
C GLY A 285 -0.87 -4.19 -11.65
N GLY A 286 -0.47 -3.65 -10.49
CA GLY A 286 0.76 -2.86 -10.32
C GLY A 286 1.95 -3.65 -9.78
N LEU A 287 1.74 -4.85 -9.24
CA LEU A 287 2.78 -5.60 -8.52
C LEU A 287 3.97 -5.97 -9.41
N SER A 288 3.73 -6.55 -10.59
CA SER A 288 4.81 -6.98 -11.49
C SER A 288 5.66 -5.80 -11.98
N GLY A 289 5.02 -4.69 -12.38
CA GLY A 289 5.75 -3.48 -12.80
C GLY A 289 6.55 -2.85 -11.66
N THR A 290 6.05 -2.92 -10.43
CA THR A 290 6.77 -2.46 -9.25
C THR A 290 8.00 -3.33 -8.96
N ILE A 291 7.86 -4.66 -9.05
CA ILE A 291 8.99 -5.59 -8.91
C ILE A 291 10.08 -5.25 -9.93
N GLU A 292 9.72 -4.97 -11.19
CA GLU A 292 10.67 -4.58 -12.23
C GLU A 292 11.38 -3.26 -11.91
N LEU A 293 10.65 -2.23 -11.46
CA LEU A 293 11.23 -0.94 -11.06
C LEU A 293 12.24 -1.09 -9.92
N TYR A 294 11.95 -1.95 -8.94
CA TYR A 294 12.83 -2.21 -7.81
C TYR A 294 14.02 -3.09 -8.23
N ALA A 295 13.78 -4.12 -9.04
CA ALA A 295 14.82 -5.04 -9.48
C ALA A 295 15.89 -4.37 -10.36
N THR A 296 15.49 -3.40 -11.17
CA THR A 296 16.38 -2.61 -12.04
C THR A 296 17.05 -1.44 -11.30
N GLY A 297 16.61 -1.12 -10.09
CA GLY A 297 17.07 0.05 -9.35
C GLY A 297 16.56 1.39 -9.89
N ALA A 298 15.58 1.38 -10.81
CA ALA A 298 14.94 2.60 -11.30
C ALA A 298 14.22 3.37 -10.18
N VAL A 299 13.75 2.65 -9.17
CA VAL A 299 13.20 3.19 -7.92
C VAL A 299 13.80 2.41 -6.74
N ASP A 300 14.36 3.11 -5.77
CA ASP A 300 14.80 2.53 -4.50
C ASP A 300 13.99 3.09 -3.32
N PRO A 301 12.95 2.39 -2.86
CA PRO A 301 12.12 2.84 -1.76
C PRO A 301 12.64 2.47 -0.36
N ARG A 302 13.77 1.78 -0.24
CA ARG A 302 14.33 1.37 1.07
C ARG A 302 14.48 2.52 2.07
N PRO A 303 14.86 3.75 1.66
CA PRO A 303 14.89 4.87 2.58
C PRO A 303 13.55 5.18 3.26
N LEU A 304 12.40 4.79 2.68
CA LEU A 304 11.09 5.00 3.29
C LEU A 304 10.86 4.17 4.56
N VAL A 305 11.68 3.13 4.79
CA VAL A 305 11.58 2.25 5.97
C VAL A 305 12.39 2.82 7.12
N ALA A 306 11.68 3.33 8.13
CA ALA A 306 12.27 3.91 9.33
C ALA A 306 12.93 2.87 10.22
N ALA A 307 12.30 1.71 10.35
CA ALA A 307 12.75 0.64 11.24
C ALA A 307 12.18 -0.71 10.83
N THR A 308 12.83 -1.78 11.33
CA THR A 308 12.28 -3.14 11.34
C THR A 308 12.23 -3.63 12.78
N VAL A 309 11.03 -3.93 13.26
CA VAL A 309 10.73 -4.34 14.64
C VAL A 309 10.31 -5.82 14.70
N GLY A 310 10.19 -6.40 15.89
CA GLY A 310 9.59 -7.73 16.08
C GLY A 310 8.06 -7.68 16.25
N LEU A 311 7.42 -8.87 16.29
CA LEU A 311 5.95 -8.96 16.52
C LEU A 311 5.51 -8.32 17.84
N SER A 312 6.33 -8.42 18.89
CA SER A 312 6.01 -7.86 20.21
C SER A 312 5.89 -6.33 20.22
N GLU A 313 6.52 -5.65 19.26
CA GLU A 313 6.55 -4.21 19.15
C GLU A 313 5.45 -3.67 18.20
N ALA A 314 4.78 -4.57 17.45
CA ALA A 314 3.78 -4.20 16.44
C ALA A 314 2.61 -3.39 17.03
N ALA A 315 2.17 -3.70 18.26
CA ALA A 315 1.10 -2.97 18.93
C ALA A 315 1.49 -1.50 19.19
N ASP A 316 2.73 -1.24 19.57
CA ASP A 316 3.23 0.12 19.79
C ASP A 316 3.27 0.92 18.48
N VAL A 317 3.71 0.28 17.40
CA VAL A 317 3.71 0.90 16.05
C VAL A 317 2.28 1.25 15.62
N LEU A 318 1.33 0.34 15.80
CA LEU A 318 -0.09 0.54 15.45
C LEU A 318 -0.76 1.61 16.32
N ALA A 319 -0.33 1.76 17.56
CA ALA A 319 -0.75 2.83 18.45
C ALA A 319 -0.12 4.21 18.11
N GLY A 320 0.68 4.28 17.02
CA GLY A 320 1.34 5.51 16.58
C GLY A 320 2.63 5.85 17.33
N ARG A 321 3.16 4.94 18.16
CA ARG A 321 4.44 5.15 18.84
C ARG A 321 5.58 5.13 17.83
N ARG A 322 6.41 6.17 17.87
CA ARG A 322 7.62 6.29 17.06
C ARG A 322 8.79 6.66 17.95
N LEU A 323 9.91 6.00 17.74
CA LEU A 323 11.15 6.35 18.43
C LEU A 323 11.82 7.55 17.72
N PRO A 324 12.47 8.46 18.44
CA PRO A 324 13.12 9.63 17.83
C PRO A 324 14.13 9.29 16.73
N GLU A 325 14.89 8.20 16.89
CA GLU A 325 15.87 7.72 15.93
C GLU A 325 15.27 7.23 14.60
N TRP A 326 13.97 6.95 14.54
CA TRP A 326 13.27 6.57 13.30
C TRP A 326 13.05 7.75 12.34
N GLY A 327 13.21 8.98 12.84
CA GLY A 327 13.01 10.17 12.03
C GLY A 327 11.61 10.26 11.43
N ALA A 328 11.52 10.89 10.25
CA ALA A 328 10.27 11.13 9.55
C ALA A 328 9.96 10.09 8.42
N ALA A 329 10.77 9.06 8.26
CA ALA A 329 10.50 8.00 7.28
C ALA A 329 9.16 7.30 7.60
N PRO A 330 8.23 7.18 6.64
CA PRO A 330 6.83 6.87 6.96
C PRO A 330 6.55 5.40 7.29
N LYS A 331 7.38 4.46 6.83
CA LYS A 331 7.11 3.02 6.90
C LYS A 331 7.87 2.34 8.04
N VAL A 332 7.19 1.42 8.72
CA VAL A 332 7.81 0.46 9.65
C VAL A 332 7.54 -0.94 9.14
N HIS A 333 8.57 -1.78 9.18
CA HIS A 333 8.46 -3.20 8.89
C HIS A 333 8.46 -4.02 10.17
N VAL A 334 7.83 -5.19 10.13
CA VAL A 334 7.90 -6.24 11.15
C VAL A 334 8.64 -7.43 10.57
N ASP A 335 9.64 -7.95 11.31
CA ASP A 335 10.22 -9.27 11.10
C ASP A 335 9.55 -10.24 12.08
N PRO A 336 8.67 -11.13 11.64
CA PRO A 336 7.91 -12.00 12.55
C PRO A 336 8.79 -13.02 13.28
N ARG A 337 10.05 -13.21 12.85
CA ARG A 337 10.99 -14.18 13.42
C ARG A 337 11.82 -13.61 14.59
N ARG A 338 11.73 -12.28 14.83
CA ARG A 338 12.38 -11.60 15.97
C ARG A 338 11.59 -11.74 17.27
#